data_9ec4407efafa51caa90c556d16f63265
#
_entry.id   9ec4407efafa51caa90c556d16f63265
#
_cell.length_a   1.000
_cell.length_b   1.000
_cell.length_c   1.000
_cell.angle_alpha   90.00
_cell.angle_beta   90.00
_cell.angle_gamma   90.00
#
_symmetry.space_group_name_H-M   'P 1'
#
loop_
_entity.id
_entity.type
_entity.pdbx_description
1 polymer ?
#
loop_
_entity_poly.entity_id
_entity_poly.type
_entity_poly.pdbx_seq_one_letter_code
_entity_poly.pdbx_strand_id
1 'polypeptide(L)'
;MHSHFHAYHPKPPPLLLPWQFHRTLSSSLASYTITLLPGDGIGPEVISFTKDVLVLTGSFEGITYEFREMLLGGTALDATGVPMPDETLAVSKQSDAVLLGAIGGYKWDKNEKHLKSETGLLQLRPGLQVFANLRPATVFPQLVDASTLKKEVAEGVDLMVVREPTGGQGIYFGKPRGFRTNENGQVSY
;
A
#
# COMPACT_ATOMS: atom_id res chain seq x y z
N MET A 1 5.12 -61.75 -6.41
CA MET A 1 5.74 -60.49 -5.91
C MET A 1 4.64 -59.45 -5.84
N HIS A 2 4.06 -59.27 -4.63
CA HIS A 2 3.02 -58.26 -4.39
C HIS A 2 3.67 -57.08 -3.65
N SER A 3 3.83 -55.95 -4.33
CA SER A 3 4.31 -54.74 -3.75
C SER A 3 3.16 -53.98 -3.06
N HIS A 4 3.18 -53.92 -1.75
CA HIS A 4 2.25 -53.12 -0.97
C HIS A 4 2.67 -51.63 -1.03
N PHE A 5 1.91 -50.81 -1.74
CA PHE A 5 2.02 -49.36 -1.63
C PHE A 5 1.31 -48.94 -0.35
N HIS A 6 2.09 -48.45 0.62
CA HIS A 6 1.59 -47.74 1.80
C HIS A 6 1.29 -46.28 1.39
N ALA A 7 -0.01 -45.95 1.33
CA ALA A 7 -0.44 -44.56 1.16
C ALA A 7 -0.16 -43.81 2.48
N TYR A 8 0.70 -42.82 2.40
CA TYR A 8 0.95 -41.89 3.50
C TYR A 8 -0.23 -40.91 3.58
N HIS A 9 -1.07 -41.04 4.61
CA HIS A 9 -2.09 -40.05 4.96
C HIS A 9 -1.46 -39.07 5.95
N PRO A 10 -1.20 -37.79 5.56
CA PRO A 10 -0.79 -36.79 6.52
C PRO A 10 -1.96 -36.52 7.47
N LYS A 11 -1.69 -36.56 8.78
CA LYS A 11 -2.64 -36.12 9.80
C LYS A 11 -3.00 -34.65 9.52
N PRO A 12 -4.29 -34.26 9.61
CA PRO A 12 -4.66 -32.85 9.52
C PRO A 12 -3.95 -32.08 10.64
N PRO A 13 -3.48 -30.85 10.37
CA PRO A 13 -2.91 -30.02 11.40
C PRO A 13 -3.94 -29.78 12.50
N PRO A 14 -3.51 -29.63 13.77
CA PRO A 14 -4.41 -29.33 14.86
C PRO A 14 -5.17 -28.03 14.52
N LEU A 15 -6.50 -28.08 14.72
CA LEU A 15 -7.36 -26.90 14.62
C LEU A 15 -6.76 -25.81 15.51
N LEU A 16 -6.20 -24.79 14.88
CA LEU A 16 -5.78 -23.59 15.58
C LEU A 16 -7.04 -22.99 16.20
N LEU A 17 -7.11 -23.02 17.50
CA LEU A 17 -8.11 -22.31 18.27
C LEU A 17 -8.13 -20.86 17.82
N PRO A 18 -9.31 -20.22 17.70
CA PRO A 18 -9.39 -18.82 17.35
C PRO A 18 -8.51 -18.03 18.31
N TRP A 19 -7.69 -17.14 17.77
CA TRP A 19 -6.80 -16.24 18.50
C TRP A 19 -7.62 -15.49 19.55
N GLN A 20 -7.70 -16.04 20.75
CA GLN A 20 -8.12 -15.27 21.91
C GLN A 20 -6.95 -14.34 22.24
N PHE A 21 -6.98 -13.14 21.67
CA PHE A 21 -6.21 -12.03 22.19
C PHE A 21 -6.66 -11.82 23.62
N HIS A 22 -5.94 -12.38 24.58
CA HIS A 22 -5.98 -11.91 25.95
C HIS A 22 -5.34 -10.52 25.95
N ARG A 23 -6.15 -9.53 25.65
CA ARG A 23 -5.80 -8.13 25.86
C ARG A 23 -5.66 -7.96 27.38
N THR A 24 -4.44 -8.01 27.87
CA THR A 24 -4.11 -7.41 29.17
C THR A 24 -4.49 -5.94 29.01
N LEU A 25 -5.55 -5.53 29.72
CA LEU A 25 -5.99 -4.14 29.81
C LEU A 25 -4.89 -3.31 30.47
N SER A 26 -3.85 -2.96 29.74
CA SER A 26 -3.05 -1.79 30.04
C SER A 26 -3.88 -0.59 29.60
N SER A 27 -4.30 0.23 30.53
CA SER A 27 -5.22 1.34 30.37
C SER A 27 -4.60 2.59 29.69
N SER A 28 -3.57 2.43 28.89
CA SER A 28 -3.11 3.48 27.98
C SER A 28 -3.81 3.31 26.64
N LEU A 29 -4.70 4.23 26.32
CA LEU A 29 -5.26 4.35 24.96
C LEU A 29 -4.08 4.44 23.99
N ALA A 30 -3.99 3.51 23.04
CA ALA A 30 -2.99 3.59 22.01
C ALA A 30 -3.28 4.82 21.14
N SER A 31 -2.29 5.66 20.92
CA SER A 31 -2.40 6.84 20.07
C SER A 31 -1.42 6.73 18.92
N TYR A 32 -1.89 7.02 17.70
CA TYR A 32 -1.08 7.01 16.50
C TYR A 32 -1.23 8.32 15.74
N THR A 33 -0.13 8.83 15.22
CA THR A 33 -0.10 9.98 14.31
C THR A 33 -0.12 9.48 12.87
N ILE A 34 -1.09 9.96 12.08
CA ILE A 34 -1.24 9.60 10.67
C ILE A 34 -1.11 10.85 9.81
N THR A 35 -0.14 10.87 8.90
CA THR A 35 -0.09 11.91 7.87
C THR A 35 -1.13 11.59 6.80
N LEU A 36 -2.02 12.52 6.55
CA LEU A 36 -3.01 12.46 5.46
C LEU A 36 -2.45 13.21 4.25
N LEU A 37 -2.43 12.55 3.11
CA LEU A 37 -2.04 13.12 1.82
C LEU A 37 -3.25 13.00 0.87
N PRO A 38 -4.20 13.93 0.90
CA PRO A 38 -5.37 13.88 0.02
C PRO A 38 -4.97 13.80 -1.44
N GLY A 39 -3.97 14.58 -1.85
CA GLY A 39 -3.50 14.63 -3.22
C GLY A 39 -4.48 15.33 -4.15
N ASP A 40 -4.81 14.67 -5.29
CA ASP A 40 -5.50 15.29 -6.42
C ASP A 40 -6.87 14.67 -6.68
N GLY A 41 -7.71 15.36 -7.45
CA GLY A 41 -8.97 14.85 -7.98
C GLY A 41 -9.91 14.34 -6.89
N ILE A 42 -10.22 13.03 -6.90
CA ILE A 42 -11.10 12.36 -5.95
C ILE A 42 -10.45 12.17 -4.55
N GLY A 43 -9.14 12.38 -4.45
CA GLY A 43 -8.36 12.09 -3.25
C GLY A 43 -8.88 12.73 -1.97
N PRO A 44 -9.22 14.05 -1.93
CA PRO A 44 -9.77 14.69 -0.74
C PRO A 44 -11.06 14.02 -0.24
N GLU A 45 -11.96 13.63 -1.15
CA GLU A 45 -13.21 12.93 -0.79
C GLU A 45 -12.92 11.56 -0.17
N VAL A 46 -12.04 10.79 -0.80
CA VAL A 46 -11.64 9.46 -0.30
C VAL A 46 -10.97 9.55 1.07
N ILE A 47 -10.08 10.52 1.27
CA ILE A 47 -9.38 10.71 2.54
C ILE A 47 -10.36 11.14 3.64
N SER A 48 -11.30 12.03 3.35
CA SER A 48 -12.33 12.45 4.32
C SER A 48 -13.13 11.24 4.82
N PHE A 49 -13.61 10.41 3.89
CA PHE A 49 -14.36 9.20 4.23
C PHE A 49 -13.50 8.20 5.04
N THR A 50 -12.27 7.98 4.60
CA THR A 50 -11.37 7.04 5.29
C THR A 50 -11.02 7.50 6.70
N LYS A 51 -10.87 8.82 6.91
CA LYS A 51 -10.66 9.42 8.23
C LYS A 51 -11.83 9.10 9.17
N ASP A 52 -13.08 9.24 8.69
CA ASP A 52 -14.26 8.93 9.48
C ASP A 52 -14.31 7.44 9.87
N VAL A 53 -13.96 6.55 8.93
CA VAL A 53 -13.86 5.10 9.19
C VAL A 53 -12.79 4.80 10.24
N LEU A 54 -11.61 5.43 10.16
CA LEU A 54 -10.54 5.25 11.15
C LEU A 54 -10.98 5.71 12.54
N VAL A 55 -11.61 6.89 12.64
CA VAL A 55 -12.13 7.40 13.92
C VAL A 55 -13.17 6.44 14.51
N LEU A 56 -14.09 5.95 13.68
CA LEU A 56 -15.12 5.01 14.11
C LEU A 56 -14.51 3.70 14.61
N THR A 57 -13.63 3.07 13.82
CA THR A 57 -12.98 1.81 14.21
C THR A 57 -12.08 1.98 15.42
N GLY A 58 -11.36 3.10 15.51
CA GLY A 58 -10.56 3.45 16.67
C GLY A 58 -11.38 3.52 17.96
N SER A 59 -12.60 4.07 17.88
CA SER A 59 -13.50 4.14 19.03
C SER A 59 -13.90 2.77 19.57
N PHE A 60 -14.03 1.75 18.71
CA PHE A 60 -14.32 0.37 19.12
C PHE A 60 -13.10 -0.34 19.72
N GLU A 61 -11.90 0.01 19.23
CA GLU A 61 -10.65 -0.66 19.61
C GLU A 61 -9.87 0.08 20.72
N GLY A 62 -10.38 1.22 21.20
CA GLY A 62 -9.68 2.06 22.19
C GLY A 62 -8.40 2.66 21.61
N ILE A 63 -8.43 3.07 20.34
CA ILE A 63 -7.32 3.70 19.64
C ILE A 63 -7.71 5.13 19.30
N THR A 64 -6.81 6.08 19.51
CA THR A 64 -6.95 7.46 19.10
C THR A 64 -5.99 7.77 17.96
N TYR A 65 -6.42 8.63 17.03
CA TYR A 65 -5.58 9.06 15.92
C TYR A 65 -5.41 10.58 15.95
N GLU A 66 -4.15 11.02 15.78
CA GLU A 66 -3.81 12.40 15.45
C GLU A 66 -3.59 12.46 13.93
N PHE A 67 -4.34 13.31 13.23
CA PHE A 67 -4.21 13.46 11.78
C PHE A 67 -3.48 14.75 11.44
N ARG A 68 -2.48 14.63 10.56
CA ARG A 68 -1.71 15.75 10.00
C ARG A 68 -1.89 15.77 8.50
N GLU A 69 -2.65 16.74 7.99
CA GLU A 69 -2.91 16.86 6.55
C GLU A 69 -1.80 17.67 5.89
N MET A 70 -1.22 17.12 4.81
CA MET A 70 -0.10 17.68 4.07
C MET A 70 -0.37 17.64 2.57
N LEU A 71 0.25 18.56 1.84
CA LEU A 71 0.12 18.69 0.39
C LEU A 71 1.04 17.69 -0.33
N LEU A 72 0.51 17.05 -1.40
CA LEU A 72 1.29 16.21 -2.31
C LEU A 72 0.66 16.25 -3.70
N GLY A 73 1.49 16.10 -4.75
CA GLY A 73 1.02 15.99 -6.12
C GLY A 73 0.69 17.31 -6.78
N GLY A 74 -0.38 17.35 -7.55
CA GLY A 74 -0.80 18.53 -8.30
C GLY A 74 -1.30 19.67 -7.44
N THR A 75 -1.98 19.37 -6.35
CA THR A 75 -2.40 20.35 -5.34
C THR A 75 -1.19 21.02 -4.69
N ALA A 76 -0.13 20.27 -4.42
CA ALA A 76 1.12 20.84 -3.92
C ALA A 76 1.79 21.74 -4.96
N LEU A 77 1.82 21.32 -6.23
CA LEU A 77 2.33 22.15 -7.34
C LEU A 77 1.61 23.49 -7.44
N ASP A 78 0.28 23.49 -7.35
CA ASP A 78 -0.51 24.72 -7.43
C ASP A 78 -0.23 25.68 -6.26
N ALA A 79 0.01 25.13 -5.08
CA ALA A 79 0.21 25.93 -3.86
C ALA A 79 1.67 26.36 -3.64
N THR A 80 2.65 25.53 -4.01
CA THR A 80 4.06 25.70 -3.63
C THR A 80 5.04 25.67 -4.80
N GLY A 81 4.58 25.31 -6.00
CA GLY A 81 5.42 25.15 -7.19
C GLY A 81 6.21 23.86 -7.26
N VAL A 82 6.09 22.97 -6.26
CA VAL A 82 6.76 21.66 -6.23
C VAL A 82 5.77 20.54 -5.92
N PRO A 83 5.93 19.33 -6.53
CA PRO A 83 4.96 18.25 -6.34
C PRO A 83 5.07 17.57 -4.97
N MET A 84 6.16 17.76 -4.25
CA MET A 84 6.38 17.29 -2.89
C MET A 84 7.16 18.36 -2.10
N PRO A 85 6.51 19.13 -1.24
CA PRO A 85 7.18 20.04 -0.32
C PRO A 85 8.04 19.27 0.70
N ASP A 86 9.19 19.83 1.07
CA ASP A 86 10.09 19.23 2.08
C ASP A 86 9.40 19.02 3.42
N GLU A 87 8.49 19.91 3.79
CA GLU A 87 7.67 19.80 5.00
C GLU A 87 6.81 18.54 4.99
N THR A 88 6.21 18.20 3.84
CA THR A 88 5.41 16.98 3.68
C THR A 88 6.22 15.74 3.99
N LEU A 89 7.46 15.67 3.49
CA LEU A 89 8.35 14.56 3.79
C LEU A 89 8.76 14.53 5.26
N ALA A 90 9.08 15.69 5.85
CA ALA A 90 9.48 15.79 7.25
C ALA A 90 8.37 15.33 8.20
N VAL A 91 7.13 15.78 7.99
CA VAL A 91 5.96 15.37 8.78
C VAL A 91 5.65 13.89 8.59
N SER A 92 5.70 13.40 7.34
CA SER A 92 5.45 11.99 7.04
C SER A 92 6.44 11.04 7.71
N LYS A 93 7.71 11.44 7.83
CA LYS A 93 8.75 10.66 8.55
C LYS A 93 8.52 10.57 10.06
N GLN A 94 7.84 11.54 10.64
CA GLN A 94 7.55 11.62 12.07
C GLN A 94 6.24 10.91 12.45
N SER A 95 5.46 10.50 11.46
CA SER A 95 4.17 9.85 11.67
C SER A 95 4.31 8.33 11.69
N ASP A 96 3.41 7.66 12.41
CA ASP A 96 3.36 6.19 12.48
C ASP A 96 2.89 5.58 11.16
N ALA A 97 2.07 6.32 10.41
CA ALA A 97 1.58 5.90 9.10
C ALA A 97 1.32 7.10 8.19
N VAL A 98 1.30 6.83 6.89
CA VAL A 98 0.93 7.79 5.85
C VAL A 98 -0.25 7.23 5.06
N LEU A 99 -1.33 7.98 4.98
CA LEU A 99 -2.51 7.64 4.22
C LEU A 99 -2.59 8.53 2.98
N LEU A 100 -2.53 7.91 1.81
CA LEU A 100 -2.53 8.59 0.52
C LEU A 100 -3.88 8.38 -0.18
N GLY A 101 -4.47 9.48 -0.67
CA GLY A 101 -5.69 9.47 -1.48
C GLY A 101 -5.39 9.14 -2.95
N ALA A 102 -5.38 10.14 -3.80
CA ALA A 102 -5.13 9.98 -5.23
C ALA A 102 -4.11 11.01 -5.73
N ILE A 103 -3.33 10.63 -6.72
CA ILE A 103 -2.33 11.50 -7.35
C ILE A 103 -2.52 11.48 -8.85
N GLY A 104 -2.47 12.67 -9.47
CA GLY A 104 -2.56 12.86 -10.91
C GLY A 104 -3.86 13.50 -11.36
N GLY A 105 -3.86 13.94 -12.60
CA GLY A 105 -5.02 14.55 -13.25
C GLY A 105 -4.64 15.32 -14.50
N TYR A 106 -5.57 15.45 -15.43
CA TYR A 106 -5.37 16.08 -16.74
C TYR A 106 -4.79 17.50 -16.68
N LYS A 107 -5.02 18.20 -15.56
CA LYS A 107 -4.54 19.57 -15.36
C LYS A 107 -3.02 19.67 -15.45
N TRP A 108 -2.29 18.66 -14.96
CA TRP A 108 -0.83 18.64 -14.85
C TRP A 108 -0.15 17.73 -15.89
N ASP A 109 -0.91 17.05 -16.76
CA ASP A 109 -0.36 16.12 -17.76
C ASP A 109 0.61 16.76 -18.75
N LYS A 110 0.42 18.06 -19.03
CA LYS A 110 1.26 18.82 -19.96
C LYS A 110 2.51 19.42 -19.33
N ASN A 111 2.64 19.32 -17.99
CA ASN A 111 3.80 19.84 -17.30
C ASN A 111 5.07 19.05 -17.66
N GLU A 112 6.21 19.68 -17.48
CA GLU A 112 7.50 19.01 -17.59
C GLU A 112 7.58 17.82 -16.62
N LYS A 113 8.41 16.82 -16.92
CA LYS A 113 8.49 15.58 -16.17
C LYS A 113 8.71 15.77 -14.66
N HIS A 114 9.53 16.76 -14.28
CA HIS A 114 9.82 17.04 -12.87
C HIS A 114 8.69 17.80 -12.14
N LEU A 115 7.76 18.37 -12.89
CA LEU A 115 6.58 19.08 -12.41
C LEU A 115 5.28 18.29 -12.63
N LYS A 116 5.36 16.98 -12.80
CA LYS A 116 4.16 16.13 -12.81
C LYS A 116 3.76 15.77 -11.40
N SER A 117 2.47 15.65 -11.17
CA SER A 117 1.91 15.25 -9.86
C SER A 117 2.53 13.96 -9.33
N GLU A 118 2.68 12.96 -10.20
CA GLU A 118 3.21 11.62 -9.87
C GLU A 118 4.67 11.68 -9.42
N THR A 119 5.42 12.70 -9.84
CA THR A 119 6.81 12.89 -9.40
C THR A 119 6.89 13.07 -7.89
N GLY A 120 5.91 13.75 -7.27
CA GLY A 120 5.83 13.87 -5.81
C GLY A 120 5.74 12.52 -5.11
N LEU A 121 4.89 11.62 -5.61
CA LEU A 121 4.76 10.26 -5.07
C LEU A 121 6.04 9.43 -5.28
N LEU A 122 6.70 9.60 -6.42
CA LEU A 122 7.97 8.91 -6.70
C LEU A 122 9.11 9.40 -5.81
N GLN A 123 9.06 10.64 -5.33
CA GLN A 123 10.01 11.20 -4.36
C GLN A 123 9.68 10.77 -2.92
N LEU A 124 8.39 10.71 -2.57
CA LEU A 124 7.94 10.32 -1.23
C LEU A 124 8.37 8.89 -0.86
N ARG A 125 8.21 7.94 -1.77
CA ARG A 125 8.53 6.52 -1.52
C ARG A 125 9.97 6.28 -1.07
N PRO A 126 11.01 6.71 -1.79
CA PRO A 126 12.39 6.58 -1.33
C PRO A 126 12.66 7.44 -0.09
N GLY A 127 12.02 8.61 0.01
CA GLY A 127 12.13 9.46 1.18
C GLY A 127 11.67 8.78 2.46
N LEU A 128 10.63 7.96 2.41
CA LEU A 128 10.12 7.14 3.51
C LEU A 128 10.83 5.79 3.63
N GLN A 129 11.77 5.46 2.72
CA GLN A 129 12.49 4.18 2.69
C GLN A 129 11.56 2.96 2.60
N VAL A 130 10.38 3.11 1.98
CA VAL A 130 9.48 1.97 1.76
C VAL A 130 9.98 1.10 0.62
N PHE A 131 10.01 -0.23 0.82
CA PHE A 131 10.67 -1.17 -0.07
C PHE A 131 9.71 -2.16 -0.76
N ALA A 132 8.48 -2.29 -0.29
CA ALA A 132 7.52 -3.23 -0.84
C ALA A 132 6.16 -2.58 -1.10
N ASN A 133 5.56 -2.91 -2.24
CA ASN A 133 4.18 -2.58 -2.54
C ASN A 133 3.37 -3.88 -2.47
N LEU A 134 2.50 -3.97 -1.48
CA LEU A 134 1.66 -5.13 -1.23
C LEU A 134 0.28 -4.89 -1.83
N ARG A 135 -0.17 -5.80 -2.67
CA ARG A 135 -1.48 -5.74 -3.34
C ARG A 135 -2.23 -7.03 -3.10
N PRO A 136 -3.06 -7.10 -2.05
CA PRO A 136 -3.97 -8.23 -1.88
C PRO A 136 -5.00 -8.21 -3.02
N ALA A 137 -5.27 -9.38 -3.57
CA ALA A 137 -6.28 -9.59 -4.61
C ALA A 137 -7.15 -10.78 -4.21
N THR A 138 -8.26 -10.47 -3.57
CA THR A 138 -9.26 -11.45 -3.16
C THR A 138 -10.52 -11.25 -3.97
N VAL A 139 -11.03 -12.31 -4.56
CA VAL A 139 -12.31 -12.27 -5.28
C VAL A 139 -13.43 -12.65 -4.32
N PHE A 140 -14.29 -11.69 -4.02
CA PHE A 140 -15.47 -11.94 -3.20
C PHE A 140 -16.48 -12.79 -3.97
N PRO A 141 -17.07 -13.84 -3.36
CA PRO A 141 -18.03 -14.72 -4.03
C PRO A 141 -19.18 -13.98 -4.70
N GLN A 142 -19.64 -12.89 -4.11
CA GLN A 142 -20.73 -12.05 -4.62
C GLN A 142 -20.36 -11.26 -5.89
N LEU A 143 -19.06 -11.12 -6.20
CA LEU A 143 -18.54 -10.36 -7.32
C LEU A 143 -17.95 -11.22 -8.44
N VAL A 144 -17.95 -12.55 -8.28
CA VAL A 144 -17.38 -13.47 -9.28
C VAL A 144 -18.03 -13.28 -10.65
N ASP A 145 -19.36 -13.13 -10.70
CA ASP A 145 -20.11 -12.97 -11.95
C ASP A 145 -19.89 -11.61 -12.63
N ALA A 146 -19.34 -10.62 -11.90
CA ALA A 146 -18.94 -9.33 -12.47
C ALA A 146 -17.53 -9.36 -13.10
N SER A 147 -16.79 -10.45 -12.90
CA SER A 147 -15.45 -10.63 -13.47
C SER A 147 -15.52 -10.90 -14.96
N THR A 148 -14.54 -10.40 -15.72
CA THR A 148 -14.33 -10.76 -17.13
C THR A 148 -13.65 -12.12 -17.30
N LEU A 149 -13.16 -12.70 -16.21
CA LEU A 149 -12.61 -14.04 -16.20
C LEU A 149 -13.72 -15.08 -16.11
N LYS A 150 -13.45 -16.29 -16.60
CA LYS A 150 -14.36 -17.43 -16.38
C LYS A 150 -14.54 -17.67 -14.90
N LYS A 151 -15.76 -18.05 -14.50
CA LYS A 151 -16.11 -18.27 -13.09
C LYS A 151 -15.16 -19.24 -12.39
N GLU A 152 -14.82 -20.35 -13.04
CA GLU A 152 -13.94 -21.39 -12.51
C GLU A 152 -12.50 -20.89 -12.27
N VAL A 153 -12.12 -19.77 -12.91
CA VAL A 153 -10.79 -19.14 -12.76
C VAL A 153 -10.81 -18.06 -11.70
N ALA A 154 -11.93 -17.34 -11.57
CA ALA A 154 -12.07 -16.22 -10.64
C ALA A 154 -12.46 -16.66 -9.23
N GLU A 155 -13.25 -17.74 -9.12
CA GLU A 155 -13.77 -18.22 -7.84
C GLU A 155 -12.65 -18.70 -6.91
N GLY A 156 -12.67 -18.21 -5.67
CA GLY A 156 -11.71 -18.61 -4.65
C GLY A 156 -10.30 -18.02 -4.80
N VAL A 157 -10.10 -17.07 -5.73
CA VAL A 157 -8.83 -16.37 -5.82
C VAL A 157 -8.58 -15.54 -4.57
N ASP A 158 -7.49 -15.86 -3.87
CA ASP A 158 -6.94 -15.12 -2.74
C ASP A 158 -5.43 -15.14 -2.85
N LEU A 159 -4.86 -14.04 -3.32
CA LEU A 159 -3.43 -13.92 -3.55
C LEU A 159 -2.89 -12.56 -3.12
N MET A 160 -1.60 -12.52 -2.79
CA MET A 160 -0.86 -11.31 -2.50
C MET A 160 0.19 -11.06 -3.59
N VAL A 161 0.02 -9.98 -4.34
CA VAL A 161 1.07 -9.51 -5.26
C VAL A 161 2.03 -8.62 -4.49
N VAL A 162 3.27 -9.06 -4.40
CA VAL A 162 4.37 -8.29 -3.77
C VAL A 162 5.22 -7.69 -4.88
N ARG A 163 5.29 -6.36 -4.93
CA ARG A 163 6.14 -5.62 -5.87
C ARG A 163 7.21 -4.89 -5.09
N GLU A 164 8.46 -5.17 -5.37
CA GLU A 164 9.59 -4.47 -4.79
C GLU A 164 9.95 -3.24 -5.63
N PRO A 165 9.73 -2.01 -5.13
CA PRO A 165 10.08 -0.79 -5.85
C PRO A 165 11.54 -0.38 -5.68
N THR A 166 12.29 -0.92 -4.71
CA THR A 166 13.64 -0.48 -4.33
C THR A 166 14.77 -1.34 -4.88
N GLY A 167 14.58 -2.65 -5.03
CA GLY A 167 15.56 -3.56 -5.64
C GLY A 167 15.86 -3.24 -7.10
N GLY A 168 14.93 -2.54 -7.73
CA GLY A 168 15.05 -2.03 -9.08
C GLY A 168 15.31 -0.53 -9.16
N GLN A 169 16.07 0.09 -8.27
CA GLN A 169 16.34 1.55 -8.31
C GLN A 169 16.73 2.06 -9.72
N GLY A 170 17.33 1.21 -10.53
CA GLY A 170 17.64 1.50 -11.92
C GLY A 170 16.46 1.37 -12.89
N ILE A 171 15.42 0.64 -12.55
CA ILE A 171 14.27 0.38 -13.43
C ILE A 171 13.16 1.41 -13.19
N TYR A 172 12.91 1.78 -11.92
CA TYR A 172 11.85 2.71 -11.55
C TYR A 172 12.22 4.18 -11.72
N PHE A 173 13.49 4.53 -11.56
CA PHE A 173 13.96 5.92 -11.55
C PHE A 173 14.69 6.32 -12.83
N GLY A 174 14.18 5.88 -13.98
CA GLY A 174 14.57 6.45 -15.28
C GLY A 174 15.76 5.79 -15.96
N LYS A 175 16.20 4.61 -15.54
CA LYS A 175 17.16 3.83 -16.31
C LYS A 175 16.43 2.90 -17.31
N PRO A 176 17.01 2.62 -18.50
CA PRO A 176 16.38 1.79 -19.51
C PRO A 176 16.00 0.42 -18.96
N ARG A 177 14.81 -0.08 -19.38
CA ARG A 177 14.40 -1.46 -19.11
C ARG A 177 15.43 -2.41 -19.72
N GLY A 178 15.86 -3.40 -18.97
CA GLY A 178 16.78 -4.44 -19.43
C GLY A 178 17.22 -5.33 -18.30
N PHE A 179 17.67 -6.52 -18.67
CA PHE A 179 18.27 -7.45 -17.72
C PHE A 179 19.51 -6.84 -17.08
N ARG A 180 19.61 -6.89 -15.76
CA ARG A 180 20.80 -6.51 -15.03
C ARG A 180 21.24 -7.68 -14.18
N THR A 181 22.52 -7.97 -14.27
CA THR A 181 23.16 -8.91 -13.38
C THR A 181 23.84 -8.10 -12.28
N ASN A 182 23.52 -8.37 -11.02
CA ASN A 182 24.24 -7.78 -9.90
C ASN A 182 25.62 -8.46 -9.73
N GLU A 183 26.43 -7.93 -8.80
CA GLU A 183 27.78 -8.46 -8.51
C GLU A 183 27.74 -9.93 -8.05
N ASN A 184 26.60 -10.45 -7.62
CA ASN A 184 26.39 -11.83 -7.20
C ASN A 184 25.80 -12.73 -8.31
N GLY A 185 25.74 -12.26 -9.56
CA GLY A 185 25.21 -13.02 -10.68
C GLY A 185 23.71 -13.17 -10.73
N GLN A 186 22.94 -12.47 -9.88
CA GLN A 186 21.48 -12.48 -9.91
C GLN A 186 20.97 -11.56 -11.01
N VAL A 187 20.03 -12.05 -11.81
CA VAL A 187 19.42 -11.31 -12.91
C VAL A 187 18.11 -10.65 -12.40
N SER A 188 18.01 -9.33 -12.55
CA SER A 188 16.77 -8.57 -12.32
C SER A 188 16.22 -8.02 -13.63
N TYR A 189 14.89 -7.95 -13.72
CA TYR A 189 14.14 -7.42 -14.85
C TYR A 189 13.94 -5.92 -14.72
#